data_345a17bce2977cea014bfc88cd1a70d7
#
_entry.id   345a17bce2977cea014bfc88cd1a70d7
#
_cell.length_a   1.000
_cell.length_b   1.000
_cell.length_c   1.000
_cell.angle_alpha   90.00
_cell.angle_beta   90.00
_cell.angle_gamma   90.00
#
_symmetry.space_group_name_H-M   'P 1'
#
loop_
_entity.id
_entity.type
_entity.pdbx_description
1 polymer ?
#
loop_
_entity_poly.entity_id
_entity_poly.type
_entity_poly.pdbx_seq_one_letter_code
_entity_poly.pdbx_strand_id
1 'polypeptide(L)'
;MLWRQWAIFVVVTLAVTACAAGTLSAQTAPTSAAPALAAPLDNPLGIPDLSKIAPPVQTREGMSSAIQIMLLLTVLTLAPAILVLMTSFTRIIIVLSLLRQALATQTLPPNQVLIGLSLLMTFMIMSPVLQEINQDAFQPYMNGKMGQMAALEKAAVPVRRFMIRQIENAGNQADVRMFLEYSGHGNVEKFSDVPTLTLIPAFVTSELKVAFLMGFKIYLPFLIIDMVVSSILISMGMLMLPPVLISLPFKLLLFVLVDGWHLVIGGLLLSFS
;
A
#
# COMPACT_ATOMS: atom_id res chain seq x y z
N MET A 1 18.53 2.59 -19.51
CA MET A 1 18.44 1.65 -18.39
C MET A 1 17.15 1.79 -17.57
N LEU A 2 16.57 2.96 -17.43
CA LEU A 2 15.30 3.26 -16.73
C LEU A 2 14.06 2.57 -17.35
N TRP A 3 14.04 2.33 -18.64
CA TRP A 3 12.86 1.77 -19.34
C TRP A 3 12.59 0.30 -19.04
N ARG A 4 13.64 -0.50 -18.75
CA ARG A 4 13.47 -1.91 -18.35
C ARG A 4 12.91 -2.07 -16.93
N GLN A 5 13.19 -1.12 -16.04
CA GLN A 5 12.62 -1.10 -14.68
C GLN A 5 11.14 -0.69 -14.70
N TRP A 6 10.77 0.23 -15.61
CA TRP A 6 9.38 0.60 -15.87
C TRP A 6 8.54 -0.58 -16.38
N ALA A 7 9.11 -1.40 -17.25
CA ALA A 7 8.41 -2.58 -17.77
C ALA A 7 8.08 -3.62 -16.69
N ILE A 8 9.00 -3.86 -15.75
CA ILE A 8 8.77 -4.81 -14.64
C ILE A 8 7.69 -4.29 -13.69
N PHE A 9 7.68 -2.99 -13.40
CA PHE A 9 6.68 -2.39 -12.52
C PHE A 9 5.28 -2.36 -13.16
N VAL A 10 5.20 -2.05 -14.45
CA VAL A 10 3.95 -2.09 -15.24
C VAL A 10 3.41 -3.51 -15.34
N VAL A 11 4.27 -4.51 -15.52
CA VAL A 11 3.85 -5.92 -15.56
C VAL A 11 3.35 -6.40 -14.19
N VAL A 12 4.00 -6.01 -13.09
CA VAL A 12 3.57 -6.36 -11.73
C VAL A 12 2.27 -5.64 -11.36
N THR A 13 2.10 -4.36 -11.73
CA THR A 13 0.84 -3.63 -11.49
C THR A 13 -0.30 -4.13 -12.38
N LEU A 14 -0.05 -4.48 -13.65
CA LEU A 14 -1.03 -5.08 -14.55
C LEU A 14 -1.45 -6.49 -14.07
N ALA A 15 -0.53 -7.28 -13.54
CA ALA A 15 -0.82 -8.60 -12.99
C ALA A 15 -1.71 -8.49 -11.73
N VAL A 16 -1.49 -7.48 -10.87
CA VAL A 16 -2.30 -7.21 -9.67
C VAL A 16 -3.70 -6.69 -10.05
N THR A 17 -3.81 -5.84 -11.07
CA THR A 17 -5.12 -5.32 -11.53
C THR A 17 -5.92 -6.36 -12.32
N ALA A 18 -5.27 -7.24 -13.08
CA ALA A 18 -5.94 -8.33 -13.79
C ALA A 18 -6.52 -9.39 -12.82
N CYS A 19 -5.89 -9.61 -11.68
CA CYS A 19 -6.41 -10.52 -10.64
C CYS A 19 -7.63 -9.95 -9.90
N ALA A 20 -7.77 -8.62 -9.84
CA ALA A 20 -8.92 -7.95 -9.19
C ALA A 20 -10.14 -7.78 -10.11
N ALA A 21 -9.99 -7.90 -11.44
CA ALA A 21 -11.06 -7.71 -12.43
C ALA A 21 -11.78 -9.01 -12.84
N GLY A 22 -11.42 -10.15 -12.25
CA GLY A 22 -11.90 -11.48 -12.64
C GLY A 22 -13.26 -11.91 -12.08
N THR A 23 -14.09 -11.03 -11.54
CA THR A 23 -15.42 -11.40 -11.07
C THR A 23 -16.48 -10.46 -11.65
N LEU A 24 -17.21 -10.93 -12.63
CA LEU A 24 -18.59 -10.64 -13.00
C LEU A 24 -18.81 -10.65 -14.54
N SER A 25 -19.11 -11.84 -15.05
CA SER A 25 -19.91 -11.96 -16.25
C SER A 25 -20.74 -13.24 -16.13
N ALA A 26 -21.94 -13.10 -15.58
CA ALA A 26 -22.97 -14.10 -15.69
C ALA A 26 -23.54 -14.00 -17.13
N GLN A 27 -23.23 -14.96 -17.97
CA GLN A 27 -23.93 -15.16 -19.25
C GLN A 27 -24.96 -16.27 -19.11
N THR A 28 -26.21 -15.91 -19.34
CA THR A 28 -27.36 -16.79 -19.47
C THR A 28 -27.23 -17.67 -20.72
N ALA A 29 -27.34 -18.97 -20.52
CA ALA A 29 -27.37 -19.95 -21.60
C ALA A 29 -28.81 -20.17 -22.10
N PRO A 30 -29.05 -20.46 -23.41
CA PRO A 30 -30.34 -20.91 -23.91
C PRO A 30 -30.50 -22.42 -23.73
N THR A 31 -31.67 -22.79 -23.26
CA THR A 31 -32.19 -24.15 -23.13
C THR A 31 -32.42 -24.80 -24.48
N SER A 32 -31.90 -26.00 -24.75
CA SER A 32 -32.49 -26.97 -25.73
C SER A 32 -31.99 -28.39 -25.50
N ALA A 33 -33.00 -29.28 -25.26
CA ALA A 33 -33.15 -30.70 -25.57
C ALA A 33 -32.12 -31.74 -25.07
N ALA A 34 -32.59 -32.67 -24.21
CA ALA A 34 -32.08 -34.02 -23.97
C ALA A 34 -32.55 -34.97 -25.13
N PRO A 35 -32.09 -36.26 -25.23
CA PRO A 35 -31.44 -37.12 -24.29
C PRO A 35 -30.31 -38.00 -24.88
N ALA A 36 -29.43 -38.59 -24.09
CA ALA A 36 -29.05 -40.02 -24.13
C ALA A 36 -27.81 -40.37 -23.31
N LEU A 37 -27.96 -41.39 -22.50
CA LEU A 37 -27.01 -42.34 -21.93
C LEU A 37 -25.76 -41.86 -21.18
N ALA A 38 -25.78 -42.29 -19.93
CA ALA A 38 -24.70 -42.17 -18.95
C ALA A 38 -23.34 -42.70 -19.45
N ALA A 39 -22.43 -41.78 -19.67
CA ALA A 39 -20.99 -41.97 -19.50
C ALA A 39 -20.59 -41.34 -18.18
N PRO A 40 -19.58 -41.87 -17.43
CA PRO A 40 -19.16 -41.26 -16.17
C PRO A 40 -18.71 -39.83 -16.45
N LEU A 41 -19.31 -38.89 -15.70
CA LEU A 41 -19.06 -37.47 -15.80
C LEU A 41 -17.65 -37.16 -15.25
N ASP A 42 -16.63 -37.36 -16.06
CA ASP A 42 -15.31 -36.78 -15.84
C ASP A 42 -15.40 -35.27 -16.15
N ASN A 43 -15.51 -34.48 -15.09
CA ASN A 43 -15.32 -33.02 -15.09
C ASN A 43 -16.40 -32.15 -15.80
N PRO A 44 -17.62 -32.02 -15.25
CA PRO A 44 -18.71 -31.24 -15.87
C PRO A 44 -18.54 -29.72 -15.84
N LEU A 45 -17.51 -29.18 -15.15
CA LEU A 45 -17.31 -27.74 -14.98
C LEU A 45 -16.10 -27.18 -15.75
N GLY A 46 -15.37 -28.00 -16.55
CA GLY A 46 -14.19 -27.52 -17.28
C GLY A 46 -13.09 -26.96 -16.39
N ILE A 47 -13.12 -27.27 -15.09
CA ILE A 47 -12.08 -26.86 -14.14
C ILE A 47 -10.81 -27.64 -14.50
N PRO A 48 -9.67 -26.98 -14.72
CA PRO A 48 -8.40 -27.67 -14.90
C PRO A 48 -8.20 -28.68 -13.78
N ASP A 49 -7.88 -29.91 -14.15
CA ASP A 49 -7.72 -31.03 -13.22
C ASP A 49 -6.63 -30.73 -12.21
N LEU A 50 -7.01 -30.16 -11.05
CA LEU A 50 -6.11 -29.77 -9.96
C LEU A 50 -5.35 -30.99 -9.42
N SER A 51 -5.83 -32.20 -9.68
CA SER A 51 -5.13 -33.43 -9.35
C SER A 51 -3.80 -33.62 -10.11
N LYS A 52 -3.65 -32.96 -11.27
CA LYS A 52 -2.41 -32.97 -12.06
C LYS A 52 -1.40 -31.93 -11.57
N ILE A 53 -1.84 -30.96 -10.80
CA ILE A 53 -1.00 -29.88 -10.23
C ILE A 53 -0.65 -30.19 -8.78
N ALA A 54 -1.54 -30.90 -8.06
CA ALA A 54 -1.30 -31.31 -6.68
C ALA A 54 -0.91 -32.81 -6.65
N PRO A 55 0.23 -33.17 -6.07
CA PRO A 55 0.59 -34.59 -5.87
C PRO A 55 -0.49 -35.28 -5.02
N PRO A 56 -0.77 -36.58 -5.25
CA PRO A 56 -1.81 -37.32 -4.53
C PRO A 56 -1.53 -37.31 -3.02
N VAL A 57 -2.50 -36.81 -2.25
CA VAL A 57 -2.42 -36.52 -0.80
C VAL A 57 -2.33 -37.80 0.06
N GLN A 58 -2.14 -38.97 -0.53
CA GLN A 58 -2.16 -40.25 0.18
C GLN A 58 -0.83 -40.65 0.84
N THR A 59 0.26 -39.91 0.60
CA THR A 59 1.57 -40.11 1.24
C THR A 59 1.94 -38.90 2.10
N ARG A 60 2.70 -39.13 3.18
CA ARG A 60 3.25 -38.04 4.03
C ARG A 60 3.99 -36.95 3.20
N GLU A 61 4.63 -37.35 2.11
CA GLU A 61 5.33 -36.46 1.19
C GLU A 61 4.36 -35.61 0.35
N GLY A 62 3.24 -36.15 -0.10
CA GLY A 62 2.21 -35.44 -0.84
C GLY A 62 1.47 -34.41 0.05
N MET A 63 1.24 -34.75 1.31
CA MET A 63 0.65 -33.81 2.29
C MET A 63 1.61 -32.65 2.61
N SER A 64 2.91 -32.93 2.70
CA SER A 64 3.94 -31.90 2.86
C SER A 64 3.97 -30.93 1.67
N SER A 65 3.90 -31.45 0.45
CA SER A 65 3.90 -30.64 -0.77
C SER A 65 2.62 -29.78 -0.91
N ALA A 66 1.45 -30.32 -0.55
CA ALA A 66 0.19 -29.56 -0.57
C ALA A 66 0.20 -28.41 0.44
N ILE A 67 0.72 -28.64 1.64
CA ILE A 67 0.89 -27.60 2.65
C ILE A 67 1.88 -26.53 2.18
N GLN A 68 2.98 -26.94 1.54
CA GLN A 68 3.97 -26.01 1.02
C GLN A 68 3.41 -25.13 -0.10
N ILE A 69 2.61 -25.68 -1.02
CA ILE A 69 1.93 -24.91 -2.07
C ILE A 69 0.91 -23.96 -1.45
N MET A 70 0.11 -24.41 -0.48
CA MET A 70 -0.86 -23.57 0.22
C MET A 70 -0.17 -22.40 0.93
N LEU A 71 0.93 -22.66 1.62
CA LEU A 71 1.72 -21.64 2.29
C LEU A 71 2.34 -20.65 1.29
N LEU A 72 2.88 -21.15 0.18
CA LEU A 72 3.42 -20.31 -0.89
C LEU A 72 2.35 -19.38 -1.45
N LEU A 73 1.15 -19.90 -1.76
CA LEU A 73 0.03 -19.09 -2.25
C LEU A 73 -0.39 -18.04 -1.21
N THR A 74 -0.45 -18.41 0.07
CA THR A 74 -0.78 -17.47 1.15
C THR A 74 0.24 -16.34 1.23
N VAL A 75 1.54 -16.65 1.18
CA VAL A 75 2.61 -15.65 1.18
C VAL A 75 2.52 -14.76 -0.06
N LEU A 76 2.27 -15.35 -1.23
CA LEU A 76 2.17 -14.61 -2.49
C LEU A 76 0.98 -13.63 -2.49
N THR A 77 -0.15 -13.99 -1.89
CA THR A 77 -1.32 -13.11 -1.78
C THR A 77 -1.12 -11.99 -0.76
N LEU A 78 -0.36 -12.21 0.30
CA LEU A 78 -0.06 -11.21 1.33
C LEU A 78 1.11 -10.29 0.96
N ALA A 79 2.01 -10.75 0.09
CA ALA A 79 3.23 -10.01 -0.27
C ALA A 79 2.96 -8.56 -0.75
N PRO A 80 1.98 -8.26 -1.62
CA PRO A 80 1.70 -6.89 -2.04
C PRO A 80 1.28 -5.99 -0.87
N ALA A 81 0.45 -6.49 0.04
CA ALA A 81 0.01 -5.73 1.21
C ALA A 81 1.18 -5.41 2.16
N ILE A 82 2.04 -6.39 2.41
CA ILE A 82 3.22 -6.22 3.26
C ILE A 82 4.18 -5.19 2.63
N LEU A 83 4.44 -5.28 1.31
CA LEU A 83 5.31 -4.36 0.60
C LEU A 83 4.78 -2.91 0.67
N VAL A 84 3.48 -2.70 0.50
CA VAL A 84 2.85 -1.39 0.63
C VAL A 84 3.04 -0.83 2.04
N LEU A 85 2.86 -1.63 3.09
CA LEU A 85 3.03 -1.23 4.48
C LEU A 85 4.49 -0.92 4.87
N MET A 86 5.48 -1.49 4.16
CA MET A 86 6.91 -1.27 4.43
C MET A 86 7.52 -0.14 3.60
N THR A 87 6.71 0.58 2.82
CA THR A 87 7.16 1.68 1.95
C THR A 87 6.58 3.02 2.38
N SER A 88 6.94 4.08 1.67
CA SER A 88 6.39 5.43 1.87
C SER A 88 4.92 5.59 1.46
N PHE A 89 4.30 4.58 0.84
CA PHE A 89 2.94 4.64 0.31
C PHE A 89 1.90 5.03 1.36
N THR A 90 2.00 4.44 2.55
CA THR A 90 1.03 4.66 3.64
C THR A 90 0.92 6.13 4.03
N ARG A 91 2.05 6.83 4.24
CA ARG A 91 2.07 8.26 4.57
C ARG A 91 1.45 9.10 3.46
N ILE A 92 1.86 8.85 2.21
CA ILE A 92 1.44 9.63 1.06
C ILE A 92 -0.06 9.53 0.83
N ILE A 93 -0.60 8.31 0.79
CA ILE A 93 -2.03 8.10 0.51
C ILE A 93 -2.93 8.71 1.60
N ILE A 94 -2.51 8.64 2.87
CA ILE A 94 -3.26 9.22 3.98
C ILE A 94 -3.24 10.76 3.88
N VAL A 95 -2.09 11.36 3.66
CA VAL A 95 -1.99 12.83 3.55
C VAL A 95 -2.80 13.35 2.37
N LEU A 96 -2.74 12.70 1.20
CA LEU A 96 -3.55 13.08 0.04
C LEU A 96 -5.05 12.88 0.27
N SER A 97 -5.43 11.84 1.01
CA SER A 97 -6.83 11.61 1.40
C SER A 97 -7.33 12.68 2.37
N LEU A 98 -6.51 13.09 3.35
CA LEU A 98 -6.81 14.17 4.27
C LEU A 98 -6.88 15.54 3.56
N LEU A 99 -6.01 15.80 2.57
CA LEU A 99 -6.10 16.99 1.71
C LEU A 99 -7.46 17.06 1.01
N ARG A 100 -7.92 15.97 0.39
CA ARG A 100 -9.23 15.93 -0.26
C ARG A 100 -10.37 16.23 0.71
N GLN A 101 -10.30 15.69 1.91
CA GLN A 101 -11.29 15.98 2.98
C GLN A 101 -11.24 17.44 3.41
N ALA A 102 -10.04 18.02 3.56
CA ALA A 102 -9.85 19.41 3.95
C ALA A 102 -10.47 20.38 2.95
N LEU A 103 -10.36 20.08 1.65
CA LEU A 103 -10.99 20.83 0.57
C LEU A 103 -12.52 20.68 0.51
N ALA A 104 -13.11 19.84 1.37
CA ALA A 104 -14.54 19.49 1.35
C ALA A 104 -15.03 18.87 0.01
N THR A 105 -14.12 18.39 -0.82
CA THR A 105 -14.45 17.70 -2.05
C THR A 105 -14.67 16.21 -1.76
N GLN A 106 -15.91 15.73 -1.91
CA GLN A 106 -16.26 14.34 -1.54
C GLN A 106 -15.72 13.31 -2.56
N THR A 107 -15.67 13.66 -3.83
CA THR A 107 -15.36 12.75 -4.94
C THR A 107 -14.17 13.15 -5.80
N LEU A 108 -13.70 14.39 -5.72
CA LEU A 108 -12.61 14.92 -6.54
C LEU A 108 -11.37 15.26 -5.69
N PRO A 109 -10.14 14.83 -6.09
CA PRO A 109 -9.84 13.88 -7.18
C PRO A 109 -10.33 12.45 -6.90
N PRO A 110 -10.63 11.65 -7.94
CA PRO A 110 -11.04 10.25 -7.78
C PRO A 110 -9.98 9.42 -7.05
N ASN A 111 -10.41 8.36 -6.33
CA ASN A 111 -9.50 7.49 -5.57
C ASN A 111 -8.38 6.91 -6.43
N GLN A 112 -8.67 6.55 -7.69
CA GLN A 112 -7.67 6.00 -8.62
C GLN A 112 -6.52 6.99 -8.88
N VAL A 113 -6.85 8.30 -9.00
CA VAL A 113 -5.83 9.34 -9.20
C VAL A 113 -4.95 9.48 -7.97
N LEU A 114 -5.54 9.48 -6.76
CA LEU A 114 -4.78 9.57 -5.51
C LEU A 114 -3.88 8.34 -5.31
N ILE A 115 -4.39 7.14 -5.58
CA ILE A 115 -3.61 5.90 -5.51
C ILE A 115 -2.49 5.92 -6.55
N GLY A 116 -2.78 6.29 -7.79
CA GLY A 116 -1.77 6.39 -8.86
C GLY A 116 -0.66 7.37 -8.52
N LEU A 117 -1.02 8.57 -8.05
CA LEU A 117 -0.04 9.58 -7.63
C LEU A 117 0.79 9.08 -6.43
N SER A 118 0.15 8.46 -5.44
CA SER A 118 0.84 7.88 -4.27
C SER A 118 1.83 6.79 -4.68
N LEU A 119 1.49 5.93 -5.64
CA LEU A 119 2.39 4.91 -6.16
C LEU A 119 3.58 5.52 -6.91
N LEU A 120 3.34 6.52 -7.76
CA LEU A 120 4.42 7.20 -8.49
C LEU A 120 5.40 7.88 -7.52
N MET A 121 4.89 8.60 -6.52
CA MET A 121 5.73 9.22 -5.48
C MET A 121 6.48 8.16 -4.65
N THR A 122 5.80 7.07 -4.29
CA THR A 122 6.45 5.96 -3.58
C THR A 122 7.60 5.39 -4.38
N PHE A 123 7.42 5.17 -5.67
CA PHE A 123 8.48 4.66 -6.53
C PHE A 123 9.66 5.62 -6.60
N MET A 124 9.41 6.94 -6.68
CA MET A 124 10.47 7.96 -6.65
C MET A 124 11.27 7.91 -5.34
N ILE A 125 10.58 7.91 -4.19
CA ILE A 125 11.19 7.92 -2.86
C ILE A 125 11.95 6.61 -2.60
N MET A 126 11.39 5.48 -3.02
CA MET A 126 11.99 4.15 -2.83
C MET A 126 13.06 3.80 -3.87
N SER A 127 13.26 4.64 -4.89
CA SER A 127 14.26 4.40 -5.96
C SER A 127 15.66 4.06 -5.44
N PRO A 128 16.26 4.78 -4.48
CA PRO A 128 17.56 4.42 -3.94
C PRO A 128 17.55 3.04 -3.24
N VAL A 129 16.50 2.74 -2.47
CA VAL A 129 16.35 1.43 -1.80
C VAL A 129 16.25 0.30 -2.83
N LEU A 130 15.48 0.50 -3.91
CA LEU A 130 15.35 -0.48 -4.99
C LEU A 130 16.67 -0.67 -5.76
N GLN A 131 17.47 0.37 -5.92
CA GLN A 131 18.78 0.26 -6.53
C GLN A 131 19.75 -0.55 -5.67
N GLU A 132 19.77 -0.35 -4.36
CA GLU A 132 20.56 -1.17 -3.42
C GLU A 132 20.13 -2.64 -3.49
N ILE A 133 18.82 -2.93 -3.45
CA ILE A 133 18.28 -4.29 -3.58
C ILE A 133 18.74 -4.94 -4.89
N ASN A 134 18.68 -4.19 -5.99
CA ASN A 134 19.09 -4.70 -7.28
C ASN A 134 20.60 -5.04 -7.33
N GLN A 135 21.45 -4.20 -6.74
CA GLN A 135 22.90 -4.39 -6.75
C GLN A 135 23.35 -5.48 -5.78
N ASP A 136 22.82 -5.51 -4.57
CA ASP A 136 23.31 -6.35 -3.49
C ASP A 136 22.65 -7.72 -3.41
N ALA A 137 21.41 -7.86 -3.95
CA ALA A 137 20.65 -9.10 -3.88
C ALA A 137 20.32 -9.65 -5.27
N PHE A 138 19.61 -8.87 -6.11
CA PHE A 138 19.06 -9.38 -7.36
C PHE A 138 20.11 -9.74 -8.40
N GLN A 139 21.09 -8.86 -8.67
CA GLN A 139 22.15 -9.12 -9.63
C GLN A 139 23.07 -10.28 -9.21
N PRO A 140 23.55 -10.38 -7.95
CA PRO A 140 24.33 -11.53 -7.52
C PRO A 140 23.55 -12.86 -7.59
N TYR A 141 22.24 -12.84 -7.31
CA TYR A 141 21.38 -14.00 -7.45
C TYR A 141 21.26 -14.45 -8.93
N MET A 142 20.97 -13.52 -9.83
CA MET A 142 20.87 -13.80 -11.27
C MET A 142 22.19 -14.31 -11.89
N ASN A 143 23.32 -13.89 -11.35
CA ASN A 143 24.65 -14.33 -11.76
C ASN A 143 25.08 -15.65 -11.09
N GLY A 144 24.20 -16.32 -10.34
CA GLY A 144 24.50 -17.58 -9.67
C GLY A 144 25.50 -17.49 -8.51
N LYS A 145 25.86 -16.27 -8.08
CA LYS A 145 26.84 -16.05 -6.99
C LYS A 145 26.22 -16.23 -5.59
N MET A 146 24.90 -16.34 -5.50
CA MET A 146 24.16 -16.36 -4.24
C MET A 146 22.92 -17.24 -4.34
N GLY A 147 22.64 -17.99 -3.26
CA GLY A 147 21.42 -18.78 -3.16
C GLY A 147 20.18 -17.89 -2.90
N GLN A 148 18.99 -18.44 -3.17
CA GLN A 148 17.72 -17.70 -3.02
C GLN A 148 17.49 -17.14 -1.62
N MET A 149 17.76 -17.92 -0.56
CA MET A 149 17.57 -17.49 0.81
C MET A 149 18.49 -16.32 1.20
N ALA A 150 19.77 -16.42 0.83
CA ALA A 150 20.75 -15.35 1.07
C ALA A 150 20.42 -14.07 0.27
N ALA A 151 19.85 -14.20 -0.93
CA ALA A 151 19.39 -13.06 -1.71
C ALA A 151 18.19 -12.36 -1.03
N LEU A 152 17.24 -13.12 -0.47
CA LEU A 152 16.10 -12.58 0.24
C LEU A 152 16.52 -11.85 1.53
N GLU A 153 17.42 -12.44 2.30
CA GLU A 153 17.99 -11.80 3.50
C GLU A 153 18.68 -10.48 3.15
N LYS A 154 19.51 -10.45 2.10
CA LYS A 154 20.17 -9.23 1.64
C LYS A 154 19.19 -8.19 1.10
N ALA A 155 18.14 -8.61 0.39
CA ALA A 155 17.10 -7.70 -0.09
C ALA A 155 16.32 -7.02 1.05
N ALA A 156 16.17 -7.68 2.18
CA ALA A 156 15.49 -7.12 3.35
C ALA A 156 16.30 -5.99 4.03
N VAL A 157 17.63 -5.98 3.94
CA VAL A 157 18.49 -5.02 4.65
C VAL A 157 18.22 -3.55 4.25
N PRO A 158 18.18 -3.16 2.96
CA PRO A 158 17.89 -1.78 2.56
C PRO A 158 16.49 -1.33 2.99
N VAL A 159 15.48 -2.21 2.94
CA VAL A 159 14.12 -1.91 3.39
C VAL A 159 14.07 -1.66 4.89
N ARG A 160 14.72 -2.50 5.69
CA ARG A 160 14.85 -2.31 7.14
C ARG A 160 15.54 -0.98 7.47
N ARG A 161 16.63 -0.66 6.78
CA ARG A 161 17.37 0.60 6.95
C ARG A 161 16.47 1.80 6.64
N PHE A 162 15.65 1.72 5.59
CA PHE A 162 14.67 2.76 5.27
C PHE A 162 13.66 2.94 6.42
N MET A 163 13.05 1.86 6.91
CA MET A 163 12.07 1.93 8.01
C MET A 163 12.68 2.54 9.27
N ILE A 164 13.87 2.10 9.66
CA ILE A 164 14.59 2.63 10.84
C ILE A 164 14.84 4.14 10.69
N ARG A 165 15.40 4.56 9.55
CA ARG A 165 15.67 5.97 9.27
C ARG A 165 14.41 6.83 9.37
N GLN A 166 13.27 6.36 8.83
CA GLN A 166 12.03 7.11 8.91
C GLN A 166 11.50 7.24 10.35
N ILE A 167 11.62 6.20 11.17
CA ILE A 167 11.24 6.25 12.59
C ILE A 167 12.14 7.23 13.36
N GLU A 168 13.46 7.21 13.10
CA GLU A 168 14.43 8.09 13.73
C GLU A 168 14.18 9.55 13.34
N ASN A 169 14.03 9.84 12.04
CA ASN A 169 13.74 11.20 11.54
C ASN A 169 12.42 11.76 12.12
N ALA A 170 11.43 10.90 12.34
CA ALA A 170 10.18 11.29 12.96
C ALA A 170 10.25 11.45 14.48
N GLY A 171 11.34 11.02 15.15
CA GLY A 171 11.46 11.03 16.60
C GLY A 171 10.58 10.02 17.32
N ASN A 172 10.06 9.01 16.60
CA ASN A 172 9.08 8.05 17.10
C ASN A 172 9.70 6.75 17.66
N GLN A 173 10.92 6.82 18.22
CA GLN A 173 11.60 5.64 18.79
C GLN A 173 10.81 4.97 19.94
N ALA A 174 9.95 5.74 20.60
CA ALA A 174 9.08 5.22 21.66
C ALA A 174 8.13 4.10 21.13
N ASP A 175 7.70 4.20 19.88
CA ASP A 175 6.84 3.16 19.28
C ASP A 175 7.58 1.83 19.13
N VAL A 176 8.85 1.87 18.75
CA VAL A 176 9.68 0.65 18.65
C VAL A 176 9.84 0.00 20.02
N ARG A 177 10.12 0.80 21.07
CA ARG A 177 10.26 0.29 22.44
C ARG A 177 8.97 -0.38 22.94
N MET A 178 7.83 0.25 22.70
CA MET A 178 6.51 -0.30 23.06
C MET A 178 6.29 -1.69 22.43
N PHE A 179 6.58 -1.86 21.15
CA PHE A 179 6.44 -3.15 20.48
C PHE A 179 7.49 -4.18 20.90
N LEU A 180 8.72 -3.75 21.24
CA LEU A 180 9.76 -4.62 21.79
C LEU A 180 9.38 -5.16 23.18
N GLU A 181 8.88 -4.31 24.07
CA GLU A 181 8.40 -4.71 25.39
C GLU A 181 7.27 -5.73 25.28
N TYR A 182 6.27 -5.48 24.41
CA TYR A 182 5.16 -6.39 24.19
C TYR A 182 5.60 -7.72 23.58
N SER A 183 6.59 -7.74 22.72
CA SER A 183 7.12 -8.98 22.10
C SER A 183 8.08 -9.77 22.96
N GLY A 184 8.39 -9.29 24.18
CA GLY A 184 9.29 -9.98 25.12
C GLY A 184 10.76 -9.98 24.72
N HIS A 185 11.17 -9.16 23.74
CA HIS A 185 12.57 -9.10 23.28
C HIS A 185 13.49 -8.21 24.12
N GLY A 186 12.97 -7.61 25.20
CA GLY A 186 13.77 -6.77 26.12
C GLY A 186 14.33 -5.50 25.50
N ASN A 187 15.27 -4.87 26.19
CA ASN A 187 15.97 -3.67 25.70
C ASN A 187 17.02 -4.07 24.64
N VAL A 188 16.74 -3.73 23.39
CA VAL A 188 17.70 -3.84 22.28
C VAL A 188 18.51 -2.53 22.27
N GLU A 189 19.83 -2.61 22.39
CA GLU A 189 20.71 -1.43 22.44
C GLU A 189 20.76 -0.68 21.09
N LYS A 190 20.64 -1.41 19.98
CA LYS A 190 20.73 -0.84 18.62
C LYS A 190 19.48 -1.15 17.81
N PHE A 191 18.94 -0.14 17.12
CA PHE A 191 17.81 -0.32 16.21
C PHE A 191 18.08 -1.31 15.07
N SER A 192 19.34 -1.52 14.69
CA SER A 192 19.73 -2.55 13.72
C SER A 192 19.34 -3.98 14.14
N ASP A 193 19.26 -4.23 15.43
CA ASP A 193 19.09 -5.58 15.99
C ASP A 193 17.60 -5.89 16.29
N VAL A 194 16.70 -4.90 16.10
CA VAL A 194 15.26 -5.05 16.28
C VAL A 194 14.72 -6.10 15.32
N PRO A 195 13.96 -7.11 15.76
CA PRO A 195 13.33 -8.10 14.87
C PRO A 195 12.41 -7.43 13.85
N THR A 196 12.43 -7.90 12.59
CA THR A 196 11.63 -7.32 11.51
C THR A 196 10.12 -7.35 11.82
N LEU A 197 9.63 -8.41 12.46
CA LEU A 197 8.23 -8.53 12.88
C LEU A 197 7.79 -7.44 13.87
N THR A 198 8.71 -6.95 14.70
CA THR A 198 8.47 -5.85 15.64
C THR A 198 8.64 -4.49 14.97
N LEU A 199 9.56 -4.40 14.02
CA LEU A 199 9.86 -3.17 13.31
C LEU A 199 8.73 -2.73 12.37
N ILE A 200 8.06 -3.67 11.68
CA ILE A 200 6.98 -3.35 10.75
C ILE A 200 5.83 -2.61 11.42
N PRO A 201 5.19 -3.12 12.49
CA PRO A 201 4.09 -2.41 13.13
C PRO A 201 4.56 -1.08 13.77
N ALA A 202 5.77 -1.00 14.30
CA ALA A 202 6.32 0.24 14.82
C ALA A 202 6.48 1.29 13.70
N PHE A 203 6.98 0.89 12.54
CA PHE A 203 7.10 1.75 11.37
C PHE A 203 5.72 2.24 10.89
N VAL A 204 4.76 1.34 10.72
CA VAL A 204 3.39 1.72 10.29
C VAL A 204 2.77 2.72 11.28
N THR A 205 2.90 2.48 12.58
CA THR A 205 2.40 3.40 13.61
C THR A 205 3.07 4.77 13.52
N SER A 206 4.38 4.81 13.33
CA SER A 206 5.15 6.03 13.11
C SER A 206 4.68 6.78 11.85
N GLU A 207 4.52 6.07 10.72
CA GLU A 207 4.03 6.65 9.47
C GLU A 207 2.63 7.25 9.61
N LEU A 208 1.73 6.56 10.33
CA LEU A 208 0.39 7.05 10.64
C LEU A 208 0.45 8.36 11.46
N LYS A 209 1.28 8.43 12.50
CA LYS A 209 1.44 9.65 13.32
C LYS A 209 1.93 10.82 12.47
N VAL A 210 2.96 10.60 11.65
CA VAL A 210 3.50 11.63 10.75
C VAL A 210 2.45 12.06 9.72
N ALA A 211 1.75 11.11 9.12
CA ALA A 211 0.70 11.40 8.14
C ALA A 211 -0.44 12.24 8.73
N PHE A 212 -0.91 11.89 9.93
CA PHE A 212 -1.95 12.67 10.61
C PHE A 212 -1.47 14.06 11.00
N LEU A 213 -0.23 14.18 11.48
CA LEU A 213 0.35 15.49 11.81
C LEU A 213 0.46 16.39 10.57
N MET A 214 0.92 15.85 9.44
CA MET A 214 0.98 16.57 8.16
C MET A 214 -0.42 16.93 7.66
N GLY A 215 -1.34 15.97 7.68
CA GLY A 215 -2.74 16.19 7.28
C GLY A 215 -3.42 17.26 8.15
N PHE A 216 -3.17 17.25 9.45
CA PHE A 216 -3.67 18.28 10.36
C PHE A 216 -3.15 19.69 10.00
N LYS A 217 -1.84 19.80 9.71
CA LYS A 217 -1.25 21.08 9.27
C LYS A 217 -1.89 21.60 7.98
N ILE A 218 -2.19 20.69 7.03
CA ILE A 218 -2.89 21.02 5.78
C ILE A 218 -4.34 21.43 6.06
N TYR A 219 -4.98 20.82 7.04
CA TYR A 219 -6.40 21.07 7.36
C TYR A 219 -6.62 22.43 8.02
N LEU A 220 -5.65 22.93 8.81
CA LEU A 220 -5.78 24.15 9.59
C LEU A 220 -6.25 25.38 8.78
N PRO A 221 -5.65 25.76 7.64
CA PRO A 221 -6.10 26.95 6.90
C PRO A 221 -7.54 26.80 6.39
N PHE A 222 -7.95 25.60 6.00
CA PHE A 222 -9.30 25.34 5.52
C PHE A 222 -10.33 25.36 6.65
N LEU A 223 -9.96 24.92 7.85
CA LEU A 223 -10.78 25.02 9.04
C LEU A 223 -11.06 26.46 9.43
N ILE A 224 -10.06 27.34 9.32
CA ILE A 224 -10.24 28.78 9.57
C ILE A 224 -11.26 29.37 8.60
N ILE A 225 -11.21 29.02 7.31
CA ILE A 225 -12.19 29.45 6.32
C ILE A 225 -13.60 28.98 6.71
N ASP A 226 -13.74 27.72 7.10
CA ASP A 226 -15.04 27.19 7.55
C ASP A 226 -15.60 27.97 8.74
N MET A 227 -14.78 28.27 9.73
CA MET A 227 -15.19 29.02 10.90
C MET A 227 -15.63 30.45 10.57
N VAL A 228 -14.87 31.14 9.71
CA VAL A 228 -15.21 32.51 9.28
C VAL A 228 -16.52 32.53 8.52
N VAL A 229 -16.68 31.62 7.51
CA VAL A 229 -17.93 31.53 6.75
C VAL A 229 -19.10 31.18 7.63
N SER A 230 -18.94 30.22 8.54
CA SER A 230 -20.00 29.85 9.50
C SER A 230 -20.41 31.03 10.36
N SER A 231 -19.47 31.82 10.91
CA SER A 231 -19.72 32.97 11.73
C SER A 231 -20.53 34.05 10.97
N ILE A 232 -20.17 34.32 9.71
CA ILE A 232 -20.89 35.27 8.85
C ILE A 232 -22.34 34.79 8.61
N LEU A 233 -22.54 33.54 8.21
CA LEU A 233 -23.87 32.98 7.95
C LEU A 233 -24.78 33.04 9.18
N ILE A 234 -24.26 32.69 10.35
CA ILE A 234 -25.00 32.77 11.62
C ILE A 234 -25.39 34.21 11.93
N SER A 235 -24.48 35.18 11.74
CA SER A 235 -24.72 36.60 11.95
C SER A 235 -25.81 37.17 11.05
N MET A 236 -25.95 36.61 9.83
CA MET A 236 -27.01 36.95 8.87
C MET A 236 -28.33 36.21 9.13
N GLY A 237 -28.41 35.35 10.17
CA GLY A 237 -29.60 34.58 10.48
C GLY A 237 -29.84 33.37 9.54
N MET A 238 -28.86 33.00 8.67
CA MET A 238 -28.98 31.94 7.68
C MET A 238 -28.60 30.58 8.29
N LEU A 239 -29.32 30.15 9.34
CA LEU A 239 -29.01 28.90 10.09
C LEU A 239 -29.27 27.60 9.28
N MET A 240 -30.11 27.65 8.26
CA MET A 240 -30.50 26.44 7.51
C MET A 240 -29.52 26.10 6.35
N LEU A 241 -28.62 27.00 5.97
CA LEU A 241 -27.64 26.72 4.92
C LEU A 241 -26.40 26.02 5.51
N PRO A 242 -25.99 24.88 4.93
CA PRO A 242 -24.79 24.20 5.39
C PRO A 242 -23.53 25.03 5.07
N PRO A 243 -22.77 25.49 6.06
CA PRO A 243 -21.62 26.39 5.87
C PRO A 243 -20.54 25.79 4.97
N VAL A 244 -20.37 24.45 5.01
CA VAL A 244 -19.38 23.72 4.21
C VAL A 244 -19.59 23.92 2.71
N LEU A 245 -20.83 23.99 2.23
CA LEU A 245 -21.11 24.22 0.80
C LEU A 245 -20.78 25.64 0.37
N ILE A 246 -20.95 26.62 1.27
CA ILE A 246 -20.63 28.03 0.99
C ILE A 246 -19.12 28.27 1.08
N SER A 247 -18.41 27.57 1.98
CA SER A 247 -16.96 27.73 2.14
C SER A 247 -16.15 27.03 1.03
N LEU A 248 -16.71 26.04 0.34
CA LEU A 248 -16.01 25.23 -0.66
C LEU A 248 -15.37 26.07 -1.78
N PRO A 249 -16.06 27.03 -2.44
CA PRO A 249 -15.46 27.89 -3.45
C PRO A 249 -14.24 28.66 -2.92
N PHE A 250 -14.32 29.17 -1.70
CA PHE A 250 -13.23 29.94 -1.07
C PHE A 250 -12.02 29.04 -0.75
N LYS A 251 -12.26 27.81 -0.31
CA LYS A 251 -11.19 26.81 -0.10
C LYS A 251 -10.46 26.47 -1.39
N LEU A 252 -11.21 26.20 -2.46
CA LEU A 252 -10.63 25.90 -3.76
C LEU A 252 -9.84 27.10 -4.31
N LEU A 253 -10.39 28.30 -4.21
CA LEU A 253 -9.72 29.52 -4.62
C LEU A 253 -8.40 29.71 -3.86
N LEU A 254 -8.42 29.61 -2.54
CA LEU A 254 -7.22 29.70 -1.72
C LEU A 254 -6.18 28.65 -2.14
N PHE A 255 -6.61 27.39 -2.29
CA PHE A 255 -5.72 26.30 -2.66
C PHE A 255 -5.02 26.54 -4.01
N VAL A 256 -5.75 27.08 -5.00
CA VAL A 256 -5.19 27.41 -6.32
C VAL A 256 -4.25 28.63 -6.22
N LEU A 257 -4.62 29.67 -5.47
CA LEU A 257 -3.81 30.87 -5.33
C LEU A 257 -2.45 30.65 -4.68
N VAL A 258 -2.38 29.73 -3.73
CA VAL A 258 -1.13 29.39 -3.02
C VAL A 258 -0.33 28.27 -3.70
N ASP A 259 -0.74 27.81 -4.89
CA ASP A 259 -0.18 26.60 -5.53
C ASP A 259 -0.13 25.41 -4.58
N GLY A 260 -1.31 25.08 -4.03
CA GLY A 260 -1.44 24.07 -2.96
C GLY A 260 -0.92 22.70 -3.34
N TRP A 261 -1.02 22.30 -4.62
CA TRP A 261 -0.46 21.01 -5.06
C TRP A 261 1.05 20.98 -4.91
N HIS A 262 1.75 22.04 -5.34
CA HIS A 262 3.20 22.14 -5.19
C HIS A 262 3.64 22.10 -3.72
N LEU A 263 2.94 22.83 -2.86
CA LEU A 263 3.23 22.86 -1.42
C LEU A 263 3.04 21.49 -0.75
N VAL A 264 1.95 20.79 -1.06
CA VAL A 264 1.65 19.50 -0.45
C VAL A 264 2.61 18.42 -0.96
N ILE A 265 2.82 18.33 -2.27
CA ILE A 265 3.73 17.33 -2.86
C ILE A 265 5.18 17.61 -2.43
N GLY A 266 5.61 18.87 -2.47
CA GLY A 266 6.93 19.28 -2.02
C GLY A 266 7.16 18.97 -0.53
N GLY A 267 6.18 19.29 0.33
CA GLY A 267 6.21 18.97 1.75
C GLY A 267 6.27 17.46 2.02
N LEU A 268 5.53 16.66 1.24
CA LEU A 268 5.60 15.20 1.32
C LEU A 268 6.99 14.69 0.94
N LEU A 269 7.55 15.12 -0.18
CA LEU A 269 8.89 14.69 -0.63
C LEU A 269 9.97 15.06 0.42
N LEU A 270 9.93 16.28 0.93
CA LEU A 270 10.85 16.76 1.97
C LEU A 270 10.72 15.99 3.29
N SER A 271 9.56 15.43 3.58
CA SER A 271 9.34 14.65 4.80
C SER A 271 10.07 13.29 4.82
N PHE A 272 10.59 12.84 3.68
CA PHE A 272 11.34 11.58 3.54
C PHE A 272 12.85 11.78 3.36
N SER A 273 13.29 13.03 3.19
CA SER A 273 14.71 13.40 3.00
C SER A 273 15.52 13.34 4.30
#